data_8335522b504925c6c880e852b7b292ca
#
_entry.id   8335522b504925c6c880e852b7b292ca
#
_cell.length_a   1.000
_cell.length_b   1.000
_cell.length_c   1.000
_cell.angle_alpha   90.00
_cell.angle_beta   90.00
_cell.angle_gamma   90.00
#
_symmetry.space_group_name_H-M   'P 1'
#
loop_
_entity.id
_entity.type
_entity.pdbx_description
1 polymer ?
#
loop_
_entity_poly.entity_id
_entity_poly.type
_entity_poly.pdbx_seq_one_letter_code
_entity_poly.pdbx_strand_id
1 'polypeptide(L)'
;MFTNNKNGAIIILKVIDWRVKNMQRTYLCIDLKTFYASVECVERHLDPFNTNLVVADLSRGKGAICLAISPKMKMLGVKNRCRIYEIPPTVKYIVALPRMKKYIEYSANIYAIYLKYFAKEDIHVYSIDEAFMDATNYLKMYNMTAVELAQTIIKDIFHIIIVSNYFEY
;
A
#
# COMPACT_ATOMS: atom_id res chain seq x y z
N MET A 1 13.25 1.16 11.16
CA MET A 1 13.09 2.62 11.33
C MET A 1 11.82 3.03 10.58
N PHE A 2 10.86 3.62 11.25
CA PHE A 2 9.60 4.01 10.60
C PHE A 2 9.80 5.40 10.01
N THR A 3 9.73 5.55 8.69
CA THR A 3 9.63 6.89 8.10
C THR A 3 8.19 7.37 8.27
N ASN A 4 7.96 8.14 9.31
CA ASN A 4 6.69 8.78 9.60
C ASN A 4 6.54 9.98 8.65
N ASN A 5 5.93 9.76 7.49
CA ASN A 5 5.51 10.86 6.63
C ASN A 5 4.20 11.40 7.23
N LYS A 6 4.14 12.69 7.57
CA LYS A 6 3.01 13.38 8.24
C LYS A 6 1.67 13.33 7.48
N ASN A 7 1.64 12.69 6.32
CA ASN A 7 0.46 12.53 5.46
C ASN A 7 0.06 11.05 5.44
N GLY A 8 -0.68 10.57 6.42
CA GLY A 8 -1.30 9.26 6.58
C GLY A 8 -0.79 8.16 5.63
N ALA A 9 0.38 7.57 5.94
CA ALA A 9 1.11 6.73 4.99
C ALA A 9 0.28 5.56 4.45
N ILE A 10 0.05 5.54 3.14
CA ILE A 10 -0.50 4.41 2.40
C ILE A 10 0.51 3.25 2.34
N ILE A 11 1.81 3.54 2.52
CA ILE A 11 2.89 2.57 2.40
C ILE A 11 3.69 2.52 3.69
N ILE A 12 3.87 1.34 4.25
CA ILE A 12 4.85 1.08 5.32
C ILE A 12 6.10 0.52 4.67
N LEU A 13 7.20 1.22 4.91
CA LEU A 13 8.54 0.75 4.57
C LEU A 13 9.21 0.19 5.82
N LYS A 14 9.74 -1.01 5.71
CA LYS A 14 10.67 -1.57 6.69
C LYS A 14 11.98 -1.90 5.98
N VAL A 15 13.06 -1.36 6.50
CA VAL A 15 14.41 -1.78 6.15
C VAL A 15 14.84 -2.80 7.20
N ILE A 16 15.18 -4.01 6.76
CA ILE A 16 15.60 -5.11 7.63
C ILE A 16 17.04 -5.43 7.30
N ASP A 17 17.94 -5.10 8.23
CA ASP A 17 19.33 -5.51 8.16
C ASP A 17 19.49 -6.87 8.87
N TRP A 18 19.89 -7.89 8.12
CA TRP A 18 20.07 -9.23 8.63
C TRP A 18 21.53 -9.67 8.54
N ARG A 19 22.07 -10.16 9.66
CA ARG A 19 23.41 -10.73 9.69
C ARG A 19 23.34 -12.25 9.85
N VAL A 20 23.86 -12.99 8.85
CA VAL A 20 24.03 -14.44 8.91
C VAL A 20 25.47 -14.78 8.53
N LYS A 21 26.22 -15.45 9.42
CA LYS A 21 27.58 -15.97 9.17
C LYS A 21 28.51 -14.96 8.46
N ASN A 22 28.69 -13.77 9.00
CA ASN A 22 29.51 -12.69 8.46
C ASN A 22 29.01 -12.01 7.16
N MET A 23 27.86 -12.36 6.64
CA MET A 23 27.23 -11.63 5.54
C MET A 23 26.14 -10.70 6.09
N GLN A 24 26.29 -9.42 5.82
CA GLN A 24 25.24 -8.43 6.10
C GLN A 24 24.36 -8.34 4.86
N ARG A 25 23.04 -8.60 5.03
CA ARG A 25 22.05 -8.44 3.97
C ARG A 25 21.04 -7.36 4.35
N THR A 26 20.62 -6.61 3.37
CA THR A 26 19.62 -5.55 3.53
C THR A 26 18.40 -5.87 2.69
N TYR A 27 17.25 -5.97 3.34
CA TYR A 27 15.97 -6.22 2.67
C TYR A 27 15.08 -4.98 2.79
N LEU A 28 14.39 -4.65 1.69
CA LEU A 28 13.29 -3.72 1.70
C LEU A 28 11.97 -4.51 1.79
N CYS A 29 11.13 -4.15 2.77
CA CYS A 29 9.76 -4.64 2.86
C CYS A 29 8.83 -3.46 2.56
N ILE A 30 8.08 -3.55 1.47
CA ILE A 30 7.07 -2.57 1.08
C ILE A 30 5.69 -3.19 1.31
N ASP A 31 4.89 -2.56 2.18
CA ASP A 31 3.55 -2.97 2.55
C ASP A 31 2.58 -1.80 2.26
N LEU A 32 1.66 -2.02 1.33
CA LEU A 32 0.70 -1.02 0.85
C LEU A 32 -0.50 -0.96 1.80
N LYS A 33 -0.41 -0.11 2.81
CA LYS A 33 -1.51 0.06 3.78
C LYS A 33 -2.76 0.66 3.13
N THR A 34 -3.93 0.19 3.58
CA THR A 34 -5.22 0.63 3.02
C THR A 34 -5.39 0.37 1.53
N PHE A 35 -4.61 -0.55 0.95
CA PHE A 35 -4.47 -0.75 -0.49
C PHE A 35 -5.83 -0.81 -1.21
N TYR A 36 -6.72 -1.74 -0.84
CA TYR A 36 -8.01 -1.89 -1.50
C TYR A 36 -8.86 -0.62 -1.44
N ALA A 37 -8.89 0.04 -0.29
CA ALA A 37 -9.68 1.28 -0.15
C ALA A 37 -9.07 2.43 -0.94
N SER A 38 -7.74 2.50 -1.05
CA SER A 38 -7.05 3.48 -1.88
C SER A 38 -7.33 3.26 -3.36
N VAL A 39 -7.27 2.01 -3.83
CA VAL A 39 -7.65 1.65 -5.21
C VAL A 39 -9.11 2.02 -5.48
N GLU A 40 -10.03 1.73 -4.55
CA GLU A 40 -11.45 2.07 -4.73
C GLU A 40 -11.71 3.59 -4.76
N CYS A 41 -10.93 4.38 -4.02
CA CYS A 41 -10.99 5.84 -4.12
C CYS A 41 -10.52 6.31 -5.50
N VAL A 42 -9.34 5.87 -5.91
CA VAL A 42 -8.71 6.27 -7.18
C VAL A 42 -9.59 5.91 -8.39
N GLU A 43 -10.14 4.71 -8.44
CA GLU A 43 -11.07 4.26 -9.48
C GLU A 43 -12.38 5.08 -9.55
N ARG A 44 -12.66 5.88 -8.53
CA ARG A 44 -13.81 6.80 -8.46
C ARG A 44 -13.38 8.26 -8.58
N HIS A 45 -12.11 8.53 -8.93
CA HIS A 45 -11.53 9.88 -8.97
C HIS A 45 -11.66 10.62 -7.64
N LEU A 46 -11.54 9.88 -6.53
CA LEU A 46 -11.60 10.40 -5.17
C LEU A 46 -10.22 10.35 -4.51
N ASP A 47 -9.89 11.39 -3.74
CA ASP A 47 -8.67 11.42 -2.95
C ASP A 47 -8.81 10.51 -1.70
N PRO A 48 -7.98 9.46 -1.56
CA PRO A 48 -8.02 8.54 -0.43
C PRO A 48 -7.79 9.22 0.93
N PHE A 49 -7.07 10.34 0.96
CA PHE A 49 -6.78 11.09 2.18
C PHE A 49 -7.90 12.01 2.62
N ASN A 50 -8.81 12.36 1.71
CA ASN A 50 -9.95 13.23 1.99
C ASN A 50 -11.29 12.51 1.95
N THR A 51 -11.33 11.25 1.49
CA THR A 51 -12.57 10.48 1.33
C THR A 51 -12.72 9.43 2.42
N ASN A 52 -13.88 9.41 3.07
CA ASN A 52 -14.27 8.31 3.94
C ASN A 52 -14.81 7.17 3.09
N LEU A 53 -14.06 6.09 2.96
CA LEU A 53 -14.44 4.91 2.19
C LEU A 53 -14.05 3.62 2.91
N VAL A 54 -14.95 2.65 2.87
CA VAL A 54 -14.70 1.28 3.34
C VAL A 54 -14.93 0.28 2.21
N VAL A 55 -14.16 -0.79 2.20
CA VAL A 55 -14.36 -1.93 1.30
C VAL A 55 -15.00 -3.05 2.10
N ALA A 56 -16.27 -3.34 1.81
CA ALA A 56 -17.02 -4.38 2.51
C ALA A 56 -18.14 -4.95 1.63
N ASP A 57 -18.51 -6.20 1.89
CA ASP A 57 -19.65 -6.87 1.24
C ASP A 57 -20.89 -6.76 2.14
N LEU A 58 -21.76 -5.81 1.82
CA LEU A 58 -22.99 -5.54 2.56
C LEU A 58 -24.05 -6.65 2.42
N SER A 59 -23.93 -7.60 1.47
CA SER A 59 -24.82 -8.75 1.40
C SER A 59 -24.80 -9.57 2.69
N ARG A 60 -23.70 -9.47 3.46
CA ARG A 60 -23.52 -10.06 4.78
C ARG A 60 -24.13 -9.24 5.94
N GLY A 61 -24.86 -8.16 5.63
CA GLY A 61 -25.49 -7.27 6.58
C GLY A 61 -24.49 -6.39 7.35
N LYS A 62 -24.96 -5.77 8.44
CA LYS A 62 -24.13 -4.87 9.29
C LYS A 62 -22.95 -5.58 10.00
N GLY A 63 -22.96 -6.91 10.06
CA GLY A 63 -21.85 -7.72 10.59
C GLY A 63 -20.71 -7.91 9.60
N ALA A 64 -20.81 -7.40 8.36
CA ALA A 64 -19.74 -7.48 7.36
C ALA A 64 -18.44 -6.88 7.88
N ILE A 65 -17.31 -7.58 7.62
CA ILE A 65 -15.98 -7.09 7.96
C ILE A 65 -15.52 -6.11 6.89
N CYS A 66 -15.00 -4.97 7.31
CA CYS A 66 -14.32 -4.02 6.44
C CYS A 66 -12.95 -4.60 6.05
N LEU A 67 -12.82 -5.08 4.81
CA LEU A 67 -11.57 -5.64 4.29
C LEU A 67 -10.46 -4.57 4.24
N ALA A 68 -10.84 -3.33 3.94
CA ALA A 68 -9.98 -2.16 4.02
C ALA A 68 -10.82 -0.91 4.32
N ILE A 69 -10.17 0.09 4.88
CA ILE A 69 -10.72 1.42 5.12
C ILE A 69 -9.73 2.45 4.56
N SER A 70 -10.24 3.61 4.10
CA SER A 70 -9.39 4.67 3.56
C SER A 70 -8.46 5.26 4.63
N PRO A 71 -7.33 5.88 4.23
CA PRO A 71 -6.47 6.63 5.15
C PRO A 71 -7.25 7.65 5.99
N LYS A 72 -8.20 8.35 5.37
CA LYS A 72 -9.09 9.31 6.07
C LYS A 72 -9.86 8.66 7.22
N MET A 73 -10.44 7.48 6.99
CA MET A 73 -11.18 6.73 8.03
C MET A 73 -10.26 6.33 9.20
N LYS A 74 -9.01 5.93 8.90
CA LYS A 74 -8.01 5.66 9.95
C LYS A 74 -7.70 6.89 10.78
N MET A 75 -7.57 8.05 10.16
CA MET A 75 -7.33 9.33 10.85
C MET A 75 -8.50 9.69 11.79
N LEU A 76 -9.70 9.26 11.47
CA LEU A 76 -10.88 9.41 12.33
C LEU A 76 -10.96 8.36 13.45
N GLY A 77 -9.93 7.51 13.59
CA GLY A 77 -9.85 6.49 14.64
C GLY A 77 -10.62 5.19 14.34
N VAL A 78 -11.15 5.03 13.12
CA VAL A 78 -11.80 3.77 12.73
C VAL A 78 -10.75 2.66 12.63
N LYS A 79 -11.01 1.53 13.26
CA LYS A 79 -10.09 0.40 13.27
C LYS A 79 -10.11 -0.35 11.92
N ASN A 80 -8.94 -0.78 11.46
CA ASN A 80 -8.86 -1.68 10.32
C ASN A 80 -9.53 -3.04 10.65
N ARG A 81 -10.17 -3.67 9.67
CA ARG A 81 -10.91 -4.93 9.84
C ARG A 81 -12.05 -4.86 10.86
N CYS A 82 -12.54 -3.65 11.17
CA CYS A 82 -13.76 -3.50 11.98
C CYS A 82 -14.98 -4.07 11.24
N ARG A 83 -16.04 -4.31 11.97
CA ARG A 83 -17.36 -4.58 11.38
C ARG A 83 -18.08 -3.28 11.06
N ILE A 84 -18.98 -3.32 10.07
CA ILE A 84 -19.73 -2.12 9.64
C ILE A 84 -20.46 -1.46 10.84
N TYR A 85 -21.02 -2.25 11.75
CA TYR A 85 -21.74 -1.69 12.92
C TYR A 85 -20.82 -1.02 13.95
N GLU A 86 -19.51 -1.27 13.89
CA GLU A 86 -18.52 -0.67 14.80
C GLU A 86 -18.08 0.74 14.35
N ILE A 87 -18.43 1.13 13.12
CA ILE A 87 -18.14 2.47 12.63
C ILE A 87 -19.08 3.45 13.31
N PRO A 88 -18.55 4.53 13.92
CA PRO A 88 -19.40 5.53 14.60
C PRO A 88 -20.50 6.07 13.67
N PRO A 89 -21.76 6.15 14.10
CA PRO A 89 -22.89 6.57 13.25
C PRO A 89 -22.76 8.03 12.79
N THR A 90 -21.93 8.82 13.43
CA THR A 90 -21.61 10.20 13.05
C THR A 90 -20.70 10.29 11.82
N VAL A 91 -20.00 9.22 11.47
CA VAL A 91 -19.10 9.18 10.31
C VAL A 91 -19.88 8.76 9.08
N LYS A 92 -20.08 9.69 8.15
CA LYS A 92 -20.61 9.36 6.81
C LYS A 92 -19.48 8.80 5.95
N TYR A 93 -19.74 7.71 5.22
CA TYR A 93 -18.75 7.03 4.39
C TYR A 93 -19.37 6.34 3.17
N ILE A 94 -18.54 6.08 2.18
CA ILE A 94 -18.88 5.29 0.98
C ILE A 94 -18.56 3.83 1.27
N VAL A 95 -19.44 2.91 0.86
CA VAL A 95 -19.14 1.47 0.87
C VAL A 95 -18.86 1.02 -0.55
N ALA A 96 -17.68 0.46 -0.77
CA ALA A 96 -17.28 -0.17 -2.03
C ALA A 96 -17.32 -1.70 -1.89
N LEU A 97 -17.92 -2.37 -2.86
CA LEU A 97 -17.83 -3.83 -2.95
C LEU A 97 -16.39 -4.26 -3.30
N PRO A 98 -15.89 -5.36 -2.74
CA PRO A 98 -14.55 -5.88 -3.06
C PRO A 98 -14.43 -6.25 -4.54
N ARG A 99 -13.40 -5.75 -5.22
CA ARG A 99 -13.09 -6.04 -6.63
C ARG A 99 -11.70 -6.67 -6.75
N MET A 100 -11.53 -7.93 -6.26
CA MET A 100 -10.23 -8.60 -6.17
C MET A 100 -9.45 -8.60 -7.49
N LYS A 101 -10.11 -8.80 -8.63
CA LYS A 101 -9.46 -8.75 -9.95
C LYS A 101 -8.78 -7.39 -10.18
N LYS A 102 -9.47 -6.30 -9.84
CA LYS A 102 -8.94 -4.94 -9.96
C LYS A 102 -7.72 -4.73 -9.03
N TYR A 103 -7.78 -5.24 -7.81
CA TYR A 103 -6.65 -5.12 -6.87
C TYR A 103 -5.43 -5.91 -7.36
N ILE A 104 -5.64 -7.08 -7.99
CA ILE A 104 -4.55 -7.85 -8.61
C ILE A 104 -3.94 -7.07 -9.78
N GLU A 105 -4.75 -6.40 -10.62
CA GLU A 105 -4.26 -5.56 -11.72
C GLU A 105 -3.36 -4.43 -11.20
N TYR A 106 -3.79 -3.70 -10.16
CA TYR A 106 -2.96 -2.67 -9.53
C TYR A 106 -1.69 -3.22 -8.90
N SER A 107 -1.78 -4.36 -8.21
CA SER A 107 -0.62 -5.06 -7.64
C SER A 107 0.39 -5.45 -8.72
N ALA A 108 -0.07 -5.95 -9.87
CA ALA A 108 0.79 -6.29 -11.00
C ALA A 108 1.51 -5.06 -11.58
N ASN A 109 0.83 -3.92 -11.67
CA ASN A 109 1.43 -2.66 -12.11
C ASN A 109 2.50 -2.18 -11.13
N ILE A 110 2.26 -2.34 -9.81
CA ILE A 110 3.26 -2.03 -8.78
C ILE A 110 4.45 -2.99 -8.86
N TYR A 111 4.21 -4.27 -9.09
CA TYR A 111 5.27 -5.24 -9.30
C TYR A 111 6.15 -4.88 -10.52
N ALA A 112 5.56 -4.37 -11.59
CA ALA A 112 6.31 -3.88 -12.74
C ALA A 112 7.24 -2.68 -12.38
N ILE A 113 6.88 -1.88 -11.36
CA ILE A 113 7.80 -0.86 -10.83
C ILE A 113 8.97 -1.51 -10.11
N TYR A 114 8.72 -2.53 -9.27
CA TYR A 114 9.82 -3.23 -8.58
C TYR A 114 10.84 -3.79 -9.56
N LEU A 115 10.38 -4.32 -10.71
CA LEU A 115 11.24 -4.85 -11.77
C LEU A 115 12.11 -3.79 -12.47
N LYS A 116 11.82 -2.48 -12.32
CA LYS A 116 12.73 -1.42 -12.78
C LYS A 116 13.97 -1.29 -11.90
N TYR A 117 13.88 -1.73 -10.66
CA TYR A 117 14.91 -1.54 -9.63
C TYR A 117 15.62 -2.84 -9.25
N PHE A 118 14.96 -3.98 -9.37
CA PHE A 118 15.46 -5.29 -8.93
C PHE A 118 15.27 -6.34 -10.00
N ALA A 119 16.18 -7.30 -10.05
CA ALA A 119 15.98 -8.53 -10.80
C ALA A 119 14.83 -9.35 -10.17
N LYS A 120 14.13 -10.13 -10.99
CA LYS A 120 12.97 -10.92 -10.55
C LYS A 120 13.31 -11.88 -9.40
N GLU A 121 14.51 -12.43 -9.41
CA GLU A 121 15.02 -13.39 -8.44
C GLU A 121 15.21 -12.77 -7.05
N ASP A 122 15.38 -11.45 -6.97
CA ASP A 122 15.60 -10.71 -5.74
C ASP A 122 14.28 -10.11 -5.17
N ILE A 123 13.14 -10.37 -5.85
CA ILE A 123 11.82 -9.93 -5.42
C ILE A 123 11.01 -11.12 -4.94
N HIS A 124 10.57 -11.08 -3.67
CA HIS A 124 9.63 -12.04 -3.10
C HIS A 124 8.28 -11.37 -2.86
N VAL A 125 7.28 -11.70 -3.68
CA VAL A 125 5.89 -11.26 -3.48
C VAL A 125 5.27 -12.12 -2.39
N TYR A 126 5.02 -11.51 -1.23
CA TYR A 126 4.42 -12.20 -0.08
C TYR A 126 2.89 -12.22 -0.17
N SER A 127 2.30 -11.11 -0.59
CA SER A 127 0.86 -10.96 -0.79
C SER A 127 0.57 -9.96 -1.91
N ILE A 128 -0.72 -9.71 -2.17
CA ILE A 128 -1.18 -8.73 -3.17
C ILE A 128 -0.75 -7.28 -2.83
N ASP A 129 -0.44 -7.01 -1.55
CA ASP A 129 -0.11 -5.69 -1.03
C ASP A 129 1.25 -5.64 -0.31
N GLU A 130 1.98 -6.76 -0.27
CA GLU A 130 3.27 -6.83 0.43
C GLU A 130 4.33 -7.57 -0.39
N ALA A 131 5.52 -6.97 -0.50
CA ALA A 131 6.68 -7.57 -1.17
C ALA A 131 7.97 -7.28 -0.40
N PHE A 132 8.91 -8.23 -0.50
CA PHE A 132 10.27 -8.14 0.04
C PHE A 132 11.26 -8.14 -1.12
N MET A 133 12.25 -7.26 -1.07
CA MET A 133 13.32 -7.18 -2.07
C MET A 133 14.68 -7.27 -1.38
N ASP A 134 15.57 -8.14 -1.87
CA ASP A 134 16.98 -8.15 -1.44
C ASP A 134 17.70 -6.97 -2.09
N ALA A 135 17.93 -5.92 -1.31
CA ALA A 135 18.58 -4.70 -1.76
C ALA A 135 20.11 -4.72 -1.62
N THR A 136 20.70 -5.79 -1.08
CA THR A 136 22.09 -5.85 -0.65
C THR A 136 23.06 -5.36 -1.72
N ASN A 137 22.98 -5.89 -2.94
CA ASN A 137 23.89 -5.52 -4.04
C ASN A 137 23.49 -4.21 -4.73
N TYR A 138 22.21 -3.84 -4.63
CA TYR A 138 21.63 -2.69 -5.35
C TYR A 138 21.99 -1.36 -4.72
N LEU A 139 22.18 -1.33 -3.39
CA LEU A 139 22.54 -0.09 -2.68
C LEU A 139 23.85 0.49 -3.21
N LYS A 140 24.85 -0.38 -3.43
CA LYS A 140 26.13 0.05 -4.00
C LYS A 140 25.97 0.41 -5.49
N MET A 141 25.19 -0.35 -6.25
CA MET A 141 24.98 -0.11 -7.67
C MET A 141 24.30 1.23 -7.94
N TYR A 142 23.30 1.59 -7.13
CA TYR A 142 22.59 2.87 -7.24
C TYR A 142 23.28 4.01 -6.49
N ASN A 143 24.33 3.72 -5.70
CA ASN A 143 24.96 4.68 -4.78
C ASN A 143 23.94 5.36 -3.86
N MET A 144 23.04 4.57 -3.30
CA MET A 144 21.94 5.01 -2.43
C MET A 144 21.95 4.24 -1.11
N THR A 145 21.45 4.86 -0.06
CA THR A 145 21.04 4.16 1.15
C THR A 145 19.74 3.38 0.90
N ALA A 146 19.45 2.38 1.73
CA ALA A 146 18.21 1.61 1.64
C ALA A 146 16.95 2.50 1.76
N VAL A 147 17.03 3.56 2.55
CA VAL A 147 15.93 4.51 2.73
C VAL A 147 15.72 5.35 1.46
N GLU A 148 16.78 5.84 0.84
CA GLU A 148 16.70 6.64 -0.40
C GLU A 148 16.15 5.80 -1.56
N LEU A 149 16.65 4.57 -1.74
CA LEU A 149 16.15 3.66 -2.76
C LEU A 149 14.66 3.38 -2.56
N ALA A 150 14.26 3.07 -1.34
CA ALA A 150 12.87 2.82 -1.01
C ALA A 150 11.97 4.04 -1.23
N GLN A 151 12.43 5.25 -0.87
CA GLN A 151 11.69 6.49 -1.12
C GLN A 151 11.51 6.75 -2.62
N THR A 152 12.51 6.41 -3.44
CA THR A 152 12.44 6.53 -4.89
C THR A 152 11.38 5.59 -5.46
N ILE A 153 11.40 4.32 -5.05
CA ILE A 153 10.40 3.32 -5.44
C ILE A 153 8.99 3.75 -5.02
N ILE A 154 8.84 4.24 -3.79
CA ILE A 154 7.56 4.71 -3.26
C ILE A 154 7.01 5.88 -4.08
N LYS A 155 7.84 6.81 -4.51
CA LYS A 155 7.41 7.92 -5.39
C LYS A 155 6.85 7.40 -6.71
N ASP A 156 7.51 6.43 -7.34
CA ASP A 156 7.03 5.81 -8.57
C ASP A 156 5.70 5.09 -8.38
N ILE A 157 5.53 4.39 -7.25
CA ILE A 157 4.27 3.73 -6.90
C ILE A 157 3.15 4.76 -6.73
N PHE A 158 3.42 5.86 -6.02
CA PHE A 158 2.44 6.95 -5.86
C PHE A 158 2.04 7.55 -7.19
N HIS A 159 2.98 7.70 -8.10
CA HIS A 159 2.71 8.25 -9.43
C HIS A 159 1.72 7.37 -10.20
N ILE A 160 1.87 6.04 -10.17
CA ILE A 160 0.92 5.12 -10.81
C ILE A 160 -0.43 5.07 -10.08
N ILE A 161 -0.45 4.99 -8.74
CA ILE A 161 -1.70 4.82 -7.99
C ILE A 161 -2.53 6.11 -7.99
N ILE A 162 -1.90 7.28 -7.93
CA ILE A 162 -2.62 8.54 -7.71
C ILE A 162 -2.63 9.42 -8.95
N VAL A 163 -1.55 9.48 -9.72
CA VAL A 163 -1.40 10.47 -10.79
C VAL A 163 -1.89 9.96 -12.14
N SER A 164 -1.70 8.68 -12.47
CA SER A 164 -2.15 8.12 -13.77
C SER A 164 -3.65 8.18 -13.98
N ASN A 165 -4.45 8.25 -12.91
CA ASN A 165 -5.90 8.34 -13.00
C ASN A 165 -6.45 9.78 -12.95
N TYR A 166 -5.59 10.80 -12.73
CA TYR A 166 -6.00 12.21 -12.78
C TYR A 166 -5.70 12.89 -14.13
N PHE A 167 -4.91 12.24 -15.00
CA PHE A 167 -4.38 12.85 -16.24
C PHE A 167 -4.70 12.06 -17.53
N GLU A 168 -5.61 11.10 -17.53
CA GLU A 168 -6.18 10.57 -18.79
C GLU A 168 -7.29 11.53 -19.26
N TYR A 169 -6.86 12.55 -20.01
CA TYR A 169 -7.67 13.31 -20.95
C TYR A 169 -6.93 13.38 -22.29
#